data_63622569af33651b6038948b2bf50957
#
_entry.id   63622569af33651b6038948b2bf50957
#
_cell.length_a   1.000
_cell.length_b   1.000
_cell.length_c   1.000
_cell.angle_alpha   90.00
_cell.angle_beta   90.00
_cell.angle_gamma   90.00
#
_symmetry.space_group_name_H-M   'P 1'
#
loop_
_entity.id
_entity.type
_entity.pdbx_description
1 polymer ?
#
loop_
_entity_poly.entity_id
_entity_poly.type
_entity_poly.pdbx_seq_one_letter_code
_entity_poly.pdbx_strand_id
1 'polypeptide(L)'
;MKFLLSTALSMTLALGATSAMAACDEGEMVIKFSHVTNTDKHPKGIAATLLEQRVNEEMNGKACLEVFPNSTLFDDKKVLEALLQGDVQLAAPSLSKFEKFTKQFRIFDLPFMFADIEAVDAFQASEAGQALLDSMQRRGLQGLTFWHNG
;
A
#
# COMPACT_ATOMS: atom_id res chain seq x y z
N MET A 1 54.52 20.69 -48.21
CA MET A 1 54.30 19.85 -46.99
C MET A 1 53.19 20.47 -46.16
N LYS A 2 51.94 19.98 -46.29
CA LYS A 2 50.74 20.50 -45.58
C LYS A 2 50.39 19.50 -44.52
N PHE A 3 50.55 19.87 -43.28
CA PHE A 3 50.07 19.08 -42.08
C PHE A 3 48.60 19.40 -41.86
N LEU A 4 47.73 18.37 -41.99
CA LEU A 4 46.33 18.42 -41.60
C LEU A 4 46.24 17.95 -40.15
N LEU A 5 45.93 18.84 -39.24
CA LEU A 5 45.51 18.52 -37.85
C LEU A 5 44.05 18.09 -37.87
N SER A 6 43.82 16.82 -37.53
CA SER A 6 42.49 16.26 -37.36
C SER A 6 42.13 16.35 -35.86
N THR A 7 41.23 17.27 -35.51
CA THR A 7 40.66 17.40 -34.15
C THR A 7 39.50 16.43 -34.04
N ALA A 8 39.69 15.35 -33.26
CA ALA A 8 38.63 14.43 -32.88
C ALA A 8 37.78 15.04 -31.73
N LEU A 9 36.54 15.38 -32.05
CA LEU A 9 35.53 15.85 -31.07
C LEU A 9 34.93 14.65 -30.33
N SER A 10 35.37 14.41 -29.10
CA SER A 10 34.83 13.36 -28.25
C SER A 10 33.50 13.81 -27.64
N MET A 11 32.40 13.27 -28.16
CA MET A 11 31.03 13.48 -27.66
C MET A 11 30.76 12.54 -26.50
N THR A 12 30.89 13.04 -25.27
CA THR A 12 30.51 12.31 -24.06
C THR A 12 28.98 12.25 -23.94
N LEU A 13 28.41 11.07 -24.21
CA LEU A 13 27.01 10.76 -23.91
C LEU A 13 26.84 10.66 -22.40
N ALA A 14 26.27 11.68 -21.78
CA ALA A 14 25.78 11.57 -20.38
C ALA A 14 24.51 10.70 -20.40
N LEU A 15 24.62 9.43 -20.00
CA LEU A 15 23.45 8.63 -19.66
C LEU A 15 22.82 9.25 -18.42
N GLY A 16 21.70 9.96 -18.61
CA GLY A 16 20.81 10.33 -17.53
C GLY A 16 20.23 9.05 -16.92
N ALA A 17 20.62 8.74 -15.70
CA ALA A 17 19.94 7.72 -14.90
C ALA A 17 18.51 8.23 -14.62
N THR A 18 17.54 7.78 -15.41
CA THR A 18 16.14 7.83 -15.00
C THR A 18 16.02 6.87 -13.84
N SER A 19 15.76 7.41 -12.63
CA SER A 19 15.32 6.61 -11.49
C SER A 19 13.97 5.99 -11.88
N ALA A 20 14.00 4.83 -12.54
CA ALA A 20 12.87 3.93 -12.56
C ALA A 20 12.62 3.59 -11.08
N MET A 21 11.40 3.77 -10.59
CA MET A 21 10.99 3.20 -9.31
C MET A 21 11.31 1.71 -9.43
N ALA A 22 12.29 1.27 -8.64
CA ALA A 22 12.88 -0.05 -8.80
C ALA A 22 11.80 -1.07 -8.44
N ALA A 23 11.46 -1.93 -9.41
CA ALA A 23 10.93 -3.23 -9.07
C ALA A 23 11.85 -3.87 -8.02
N CYS A 24 11.27 -4.64 -7.10
CA CYS A 24 12.02 -5.30 -6.04
C CYS A 24 13.22 -6.08 -6.61
N ASP A 25 14.32 -6.11 -5.88
CA ASP A 25 15.54 -6.79 -6.28
C ASP A 25 15.40 -8.32 -6.22
N GLU A 26 16.21 -9.02 -6.99
CA GLU A 26 16.21 -10.49 -7.00
C GLU A 26 16.59 -11.05 -5.62
N GLY A 27 15.73 -11.90 -5.07
CA GLY A 27 15.95 -12.53 -3.76
C GLY A 27 15.23 -11.85 -2.60
N GLU A 28 14.62 -10.68 -2.81
CA GLU A 28 13.77 -10.04 -1.81
C GLU A 28 12.40 -10.73 -1.68
N MET A 29 11.84 -10.72 -0.49
CA MET A 29 10.45 -11.09 -0.27
C MET A 29 9.54 -9.96 -0.79
N VAL A 30 8.85 -10.18 -1.90
CA VAL A 30 7.94 -9.19 -2.48
C VAL A 30 6.61 -9.17 -1.73
N ILE A 31 6.25 -8.02 -1.18
CA ILE A 31 4.96 -7.74 -0.53
C ILE A 31 4.14 -6.84 -1.46
N LYS A 32 3.06 -7.34 -2.01
CA LYS A 32 2.16 -6.57 -2.88
C LYS A 32 1.05 -5.94 -2.07
N PHE A 33 0.89 -4.62 -2.20
CA PHE A 33 -0.17 -3.85 -1.57
C PHE A 33 -1.11 -3.23 -2.62
N SER A 34 -2.34 -3.71 -2.68
CA SER A 34 -3.36 -3.19 -3.60
C SER A 34 -4.35 -2.28 -2.91
N HIS A 35 -4.60 -1.09 -3.49
CA HIS A 35 -5.64 -0.17 -3.04
C HIS A 35 -6.29 0.61 -4.19
N VAL A 36 -7.45 1.23 -3.92
CA VAL A 36 -8.28 1.87 -4.96
C VAL A 36 -8.09 3.37 -5.09
N THR A 37 -7.28 3.98 -4.22
CA THR A 37 -7.14 5.43 -4.13
C THR A 37 -5.92 5.94 -4.91
N ASN A 38 -5.93 7.23 -5.21
CA ASN A 38 -4.82 7.92 -5.85
C ASN A 38 -3.67 8.17 -4.84
N THR A 39 -2.41 8.11 -5.31
CA THR A 39 -1.21 8.17 -4.45
C THR A 39 -0.82 9.56 -4.01
N ASP A 40 -1.20 10.61 -4.74
CA ASP A 40 -0.74 11.98 -4.53
C ASP A 40 -1.80 12.93 -3.96
N LYS A 41 -3.07 12.54 -3.99
CA LYS A 41 -4.20 13.39 -3.56
C LYS A 41 -4.99 12.84 -2.39
N HIS A 42 -5.03 11.53 -2.23
CA HIS A 42 -5.84 10.87 -1.22
C HIS A 42 -4.98 10.47 -0.02
N PRO A 43 -5.38 10.77 1.25
CA PRO A 43 -4.57 10.46 2.44
C PRO A 43 -4.13 9.00 2.52
N LYS A 44 -5.02 8.07 2.21
CA LYS A 44 -4.71 6.63 2.17
C LYS A 44 -3.63 6.29 1.13
N GLY A 45 -3.69 6.89 -0.05
CA GLY A 45 -2.70 6.67 -1.10
C GLY A 45 -1.33 7.24 -0.73
N ILE A 46 -1.30 8.46 -0.15
CA ILE A 46 -0.08 9.09 0.36
C ILE A 46 0.54 8.20 1.46
N ALA A 47 -0.27 7.69 2.39
CA ALA A 47 0.20 6.79 3.44
C ALA A 47 0.74 5.46 2.89
N ALA A 48 0.12 4.91 1.84
CA ALA A 48 0.60 3.70 1.17
C ALA A 48 1.98 3.92 0.53
N THR A 49 2.19 5.06 -0.16
CA THR A 49 3.49 5.42 -0.74
C THR A 49 4.56 5.62 0.34
N LEU A 50 4.22 6.26 1.45
CA LEU A 50 5.14 6.41 2.58
C LEU A 50 5.51 5.05 3.21
N LEU A 51 4.53 4.15 3.34
CA LEU A 51 4.79 2.79 3.83
C LEU A 51 5.73 2.03 2.90
N GLU A 52 5.53 2.12 1.57
CA GLU A 52 6.41 1.52 0.56
C GLU A 52 7.85 2.01 0.71
N GLN A 53 8.04 3.32 0.78
CA GLN A 53 9.37 3.92 0.96
C GLN A 53 10.04 3.42 2.23
N ARG A 54 9.36 3.45 3.36
CA ARG A 54 9.91 3.02 4.65
C ARG A 54 10.24 1.53 4.69
N VAL A 55 9.38 0.67 4.17
CA VAL A 55 9.65 -0.77 4.11
C VAL A 55 10.89 -1.03 3.25
N ASN A 56 10.96 -0.42 2.06
CA ASN A 56 12.08 -0.65 1.14
C ASN A 56 13.41 -0.09 1.67
N GLU A 57 13.38 1.00 2.45
CA GLU A 57 14.57 1.54 3.13
C GLU A 57 14.97 0.73 4.37
N GLU A 58 14.01 0.35 5.23
CA GLU A 58 14.29 -0.23 6.56
C GLU A 58 14.55 -1.75 6.51
N MET A 59 14.01 -2.46 5.51
CA MET A 59 14.16 -3.92 5.41
C MET A 59 15.50 -4.37 4.83
N ASN A 60 16.33 -3.47 4.31
CA ASN A 60 17.70 -3.72 3.86
C ASN A 60 17.81 -4.96 2.94
N GLY A 61 17.01 -5.05 1.90
CA GLY A 61 17.03 -6.13 0.93
C GLY A 61 16.41 -7.47 1.41
N LYS A 62 15.76 -7.50 2.59
CA LYS A 62 15.05 -8.69 3.07
C LYS A 62 13.64 -8.79 2.52
N ALA A 63 12.99 -7.66 2.37
CA ALA A 63 11.66 -7.55 1.82
C ALA A 63 11.51 -6.22 1.09
N CYS A 64 10.66 -6.21 0.09
CA CYS A 64 10.31 -5.07 -0.71
C CYS A 64 8.80 -4.97 -0.82
N LEU A 65 8.24 -3.78 -0.63
CA LEU A 65 6.83 -3.48 -0.78
C LEU A 65 6.59 -2.83 -2.14
N GLU A 66 5.67 -3.38 -2.91
CA GLU A 66 5.16 -2.82 -4.16
C GLU A 66 3.72 -2.35 -3.98
N VAL A 67 3.46 -1.05 -4.18
CA VAL A 67 2.12 -0.47 -4.07
C VAL A 67 1.45 -0.40 -5.44
N PHE A 68 0.23 -0.93 -5.52
CA PHE A 68 -0.64 -0.94 -6.70
C PHE A 68 -1.86 -0.05 -6.46
N PRO A 69 -1.80 1.26 -6.79
CA PRO A 69 -2.87 2.21 -6.57
C PRO A 69 -3.96 2.14 -7.65
N ASN A 70 -5.05 2.91 -7.46
CA ASN A 70 -6.09 3.12 -8.46
C ASN A 70 -6.71 1.82 -9.01
N SER A 71 -6.78 0.76 -8.19
CA SER A 71 -7.26 -0.56 -8.61
C SER A 71 -6.46 -1.19 -9.76
N THR A 72 -5.18 -0.83 -9.93
CA THR A 72 -4.35 -1.32 -11.03
C THR A 72 -4.09 -2.82 -10.93
N LEU A 73 -4.13 -3.42 -9.74
CA LEU A 73 -3.99 -4.86 -9.54
C LEU A 73 -5.35 -5.49 -9.20
N PHE A 74 -6.00 -5.04 -8.11
CA PHE A 74 -7.33 -5.48 -7.70
C PHE A 74 -8.18 -4.32 -7.22
N ASP A 75 -9.49 -4.38 -7.50
CA ASP A 75 -10.49 -3.50 -6.92
C ASP A 75 -10.97 -4.01 -5.54
N ASP A 76 -11.75 -3.20 -4.82
CA ASP A 76 -12.31 -3.53 -3.50
C ASP A 76 -13.21 -4.77 -3.48
N LYS A 77 -13.70 -5.25 -4.63
CA LYS A 77 -14.57 -6.44 -4.70
C LYS A 77 -13.76 -7.72 -4.77
N LYS A 78 -12.59 -7.67 -5.42
CA LYS A 78 -11.75 -8.83 -5.71
C LYS A 78 -10.56 -8.96 -4.75
N VAL A 79 -10.12 -7.86 -4.16
CA VAL A 79 -8.89 -7.84 -3.35
C VAL A 79 -8.92 -8.78 -2.14
N LEU A 80 -10.08 -8.99 -1.52
CA LEU A 80 -10.20 -9.89 -0.36
C LEU A 80 -10.03 -11.37 -0.76
N GLU A 81 -10.49 -11.75 -1.94
CA GLU A 81 -10.24 -13.08 -2.49
C GLU A 81 -8.77 -13.24 -2.88
N ALA A 82 -8.18 -12.24 -3.50
CA ALA A 82 -6.75 -12.21 -3.84
C ALA A 82 -5.84 -12.31 -2.61
N LEU A 83 -6.21 -11.70 -1.47
CA LEU A 83 -5.53 -11.88 -0.18
C LEU A 83 -5.57 -13.35 0.29
N LEU A 84 -6.74 -14.00 0.21
CA LEU A 84 -6.88 -15.40 0.61
C LEU A 84 -6.10 -16.37 -0.29
N GLN A 85 -5.96 -16.04 -1.58
CA GLN A 85 -5.21 -16.81 -2.56
C GLN A 85 -3.70 -16.55 -2.49
N GLY A 86 -3.28 -15.46 -1.81
CA GLY A 86 -1.89 -15.04 -1.72
C GLY A 86 -1.38 -14.24 -2.91
N ASP A 87 -2.26 -13.83 -3.82
CA ASP A 87 -1.91 -12.99 -4.98
C ASP A 87 -1.44 -11.60 -4.56
N VAL A 88 -1.95 -11.09 -3.43
CA VAL A 88 -1.48 -9.89 -2.72
C VAL A 88 -1.35 -10.20 -1.23
N GLN A 89 -0.48 -9.48 -0.53
CA GLN A 89 -0.21 -9.66 0.89
C GLN A 89 -0.86 -8.57 1.74
N LEU A 90 -1.07 -7.37 1.18
CA LEU A 90 -1.70 -6.24 1.85
C LEU A 90 -2.80 -5.62 0.99
N ALA A 91 -3.84 -5.14 1.64
CA ALA A 91 -4.90 -4.35 1.03
C ALA A 91 -5.55 -3.38 2.04
N ALA A 92 -6.11 -2.28 1.54
CA ALA A 92 -6.85 -1.31 2.36
C ALA A 92 -8.24 -1.01 1.75
N PRO A 93 -9.12 -2.02 1.63
CA PRO A 93 -10.47 -1.81 1.11
C PRO A 93 -11.37 -1.09 2.13
N SER A 94 -12.52 -0.59 1.67
CA SER A 94 -13.55 -0.03 2.54
C SER A 94 -14.07 -1.08 3.51
N LEU A 95 -14.36 -0.71 4.77
CA LEU A 95 -14.80 -1.63 5.83
C LEU A 95 -16.07 -2.41 5.46
N SER A 96 -16.97 -1.82 4.69
CA SER A 96 -18.19 -2.49 4.18
C SER A 96 -17.90 -3.72 3.29
N LYS A 97 -16.69 -3.86 2.72
CA LYS A 97 -16.32 -5.01 1.89
C LYS A 97 -16.07 -6.27 2.70
N PHE A 98 -15.78 -6.13 4.00
CA PHE A 98 -15.52 -7.25 4.89
C PHE A 98 -16.77 -7.96 5.41
N GLU A 99 -17.97 -7.61 4.97
CA GLU A 99 -19.22 -8.16 5.50
C GLU A 99 -19.31 -9.69 5.45
N LYS A 100 -18.69 -10.33 4.44
CA LYS A 100 -18.60 -11.79 4.35
C LYS A 100 -17.66 -12.40 5.40
N PHE A 101 -16.73 -11.61 5.94
CA PHE A 101 -15.74 -12.04 6.93
C PHE A 101 -16.17 -11.70 8.35
N THR A 102 -16.68 -10.48 8.56
CA THR A 102 -17.20 -10.02 9.83
C THR A 102 -18.28 -8.98 9.62
N LYS A 103 -19.30 -8.98 10.45
CA LYS A 103 -20.33 -7.94 10.48
C LYS A 103 -20.00 -6.83 11.49
N GLN A 104 -18.93 -6.98 12.26
CA GLN A 104 -18.62 -6.09 13.38
C GLN A 104 -18.20 -4.69 12.88
N PHE A 105 -17.61 -4.57 11.70
CA PHE A 105 -17.27 -3.26 11.12
C PHE A 105 -18.49 -2.37 10.80
N ARG A 106 -19.72 -2.92 10.81
CA ARG A 106 -20.95 -2.13 10.69
C ARG A 106 -21.13 -1.08 11.78
N ILE A 107 -20.38 -1.16 12.88
CA ILE A 107 -20.40 -0.15 13.94
C ILE A 107 -20.05 1.24 13.39
N PHE A 108 -19.17 1.31 12.38
CA PHE A 108 -18.77 2.56 11.75
C PHE A 108 -19.84 3.13 10.77
N ASP A 109 -20.82 2.32 10.38
CA ASP A 109 -21.93 2.73 9.52
C ASP A 109 -23.17 3.16 10.33
N LEU A 110 -23.14 3.03 11.67
CA LEU A 110 -24.27 3.40 12.52
C LEU A 110 -24.33 4.93 12.72
N PRO A 111 -25.48 5.58 12.43
CA PRO A 111 -25.62 7.00 12.65
C PRO A 111 -25.41 7.36 14.12
N PHE A 112 -24.69 8.44 14.38
CA PHE A 112 -24.49 9.01 15.72
C PHE A 112 -23.81 8.06 16.73
N MET A 113 -23.14 6.98 16.25
CA MET A 113 -22.41 6.07 17.13
C MET A 113 -21.18 6.74 17.75
N PHE A 114 -20.52 7.62 17.02
CA PHE A 114 -19.38 8.40 17.47
C PHE A 114 -19.75 9.91 17.44
N ALA A 115 -19.32 10.65 18.45
CA ALA A 115 -19.60 12.09 18.56
C ALA A 115 -18.78 12.91 17.56
N ASP A 116 -17.54 12.51 17.33
CA ASP A 116 -16.55 13.18 16.51
C ASP A 116 -15.48 12.17 16.02
N ILE A 117 -14.48 12.67 15.28
CA ILE A 117 -13.40 11.83 14.76
C ILE A 117 -12.46 11.34 15.88
N GLU A 118 -12.28 12.14 16.92
CA GLU A 118 -11.47 11.79 18.09
C GLU A 118 -12.06 10.60 18.82
N ALA A 119 -13.38 10.49 18.91
CA ALA A 119 -14.06 9.32 19.47
C ALA A 119 -13.88 8.07 18.60
N VAL A 120 -13.84 8.23 17.27
CA VAL A 120 -13.49 7.12 16.34
C VAL A 120 -12.06 6.66 16.59
N ASP A 121 -11.11 7.57 16.68
CA ASP A 121 -9.69 7.25 16.90
C ASP A 121 -9.48 6.56 18.24
N ALA A 122 -10.10 7.07 19.31
CA ALA A 122 -10.04 6.45 20.63
C ALA A 122 -10.62 5.03 20.63
N PHE A 123 -11.75 4.83 19.93
CA PHE A 123 -12.35 3.50 19.79
C PHE A 123 -11.42 2.56 19.00
N GLN A 124 -10.88 3.00 17.88
CA GLN A 124 -9.98 2.20 17.05
C GLN A 124 -8.70 1.79 17.80
N ALA A 125 -8.18 2.67 18.67
CA ALA A 125 -7.02 2.40 19.52
C ALA A 125 -7.31 1.52 20.75
N SER A 126 -8.57 1.29 21.07
CA SER A 126 -8.99 0.50 22.24
C SER A 126 -8.89 -1.01 22.02
N GLU A 127 -9.02 -1.78 23.10
CA GLU A 127 -9.14 -3.25 23.05
C GLU A 127 -10.32 -3.69 22.16
N ALA A 128 -11.43 -2.93 22.17
CA ALA A 128 -12.58 -3.22 21.32
C ALA A 128 -12.26 -3.02 19.84
N GLY A 129 -11.49 -1.97 19.48
CA GLY A 129 -11.00 -1.76 18.13
C GLY A 129 -10.06 -2.87 17.68
N GLN A 130 -9.14 -3.30 18.54
CA GLN A 130 -8.26 -4.44 18.27
C GLN A 130 -9.04 -5.74 18.07
N ALA A 131 -10.05 -6.01 18.90
CA ALA A 131 -10.91 -7.17 18.74
C ALA A 131 -11.68 -7.18 17.40
N LEU A 132 -12.03 -5.98 16.86
CA LEU A 132 -12.60 -5.88 15.53
C LEU A 132 -11.61 -6.30 14.45
N LEU A 133 -10.35 -5.86 14.53
CA LEU A 133 -9.29 -6.26 13.58
C LEU A 133 -9.08 -7.78 13.61
N ASP A 134 -9.12 -8.39 14.79
CA ASP A 134 -8.91 -9.82 14.98
C ASP A 134 -10.13 -10.67 14.57
N SER A 135 -11.31 -10.06 14.42
CA SER A 135 -12.56 -10.77 14.12
C SER A 135 -12.57 -11.57 12.82
N MET A 136 -11.61 -11.30 11.92
CA MET A 136 -11.48 -11.97 10.63
C MET A 136 -10.46 -13.12 10.60
N GLN A 137 -9.64 -13.29 11.65
CA GLN A 137 -8.54 -14.27 11.69
C GLN A 137 -8.99 -15.68 11.36
N ARG A 138 -10.13 -16.12 11.91
CA ARG A 138 -10.68 -17.46 11.65
C ARG A 138 -11.08 -17.70 10.20
N ARG A 139 -11.13 -16.63 9.39
CA ARG A 139 -11.46 -16.67 7.96
C ARG A 139 -10.25 -16.37 7.07
N GLY A 140 -9.05 -16.39 7.65
CA GLY A 140 -7.79 -16.26 6.92
C GLY A 140 -7.32 -14.82 6.66
N LEU A 141 -7.96 -13.82 7.25
CA LEU A 141 -7.55 -12.42 7.12
C LEU A 141 -7.14 -11.85 8.50
N GLN A 142 -6.02 -11.14 8.54
CA GLN A 142 -5.57 -10.40 9.70
C GLN A 142 -5.77 -8.90 9.48
N GLY A 143 -6.55 -8.24 10.34
CA GLY A 143 -6.57 -6.79 10.41
C GLY A 143 -5.31 -6.29 11.12
N LEU A 144 -4.61 -5.33 10.51
CA LEU A 144 -3.37 -4.77 11.06
C LEU A 144 -3.64 -3.43 11.75
N THR A 145 -4.39 -2.56 11.09
CA THR A 145 -4.74 -1.24 11.61
C THR A 145 -5.92 -0.66 10.83
N PHE A 146 -6.47 0.44 11.33
CA PHE A 146 -7.44 1.24 10.60
C PHE A 146 -6.75 2.39 9.87
N TRP A 147 -7.27 2.76 8.72
CA TRP A 147 -6.85 3.93 7.95
C TRP A 147 -8.07 4.80 7.66
N HIS A 148 -7.96 6.10 7.93
CA HIS A 148 -9.01 7.03 7.56
C HIS A 148 -9.20 7.07 6.04
N ASN A 149 -10.43 7.23 5.64
CA ASN A 149 -10.80 7.28 4.22
C ASN A 149 -10.93 8.73 3.71
N GLY A 150 -10.60 9.70 4.54
CA GLY A 150 -10.75 11.13 4.29
C GLY A 150 -11.94 11.71 4.99
#